data_3bdb9d67b2fc186f9157637230bbea0b
#
_entry.id   3bdb9d67b2fc186f9157637230bbea0b
#
_cell.length_a   1.000
_cell.length_b   1.000
_cell.length_c   1.000
_cell.angle_alpha   90.00
_cell.angle_beta   90.00
_cell.angle_gamma   90.00
#
_symmetry.space_group_name_H-M   'P 1'
#
loop_
_entity.id
_entity.type
_entity.pdbx_description
1 polymer ?
#
loop_
_entity_poly.entity_id
_entity_poly.type
_entity_poly.pdbx_seq_one_letter_code
_entity_poly.pdbx_strand_id
1 'polypeptide(L)'
;YPVMHSEAITHRKDAVVPMTIVGVPPMEDGYLGEAIGDAFLPVLQFQHRDVLGLFLPLETGFHNLAIVSSKKRYPRQGRKTALGLLGAGQMMFLKTIVAVDPNHDVKDLESLLDALDSKVDISEDLIVLPGMVADSLAHASPWDNIHDKLLIDATTPLDSDPRGRREPLKGCPESLEVSASGIDGVIQARFLRSSMLVVTTKIEGGPSPEENVEENDEEG
;
A
#
# COMPACT_ATOMS: atom_id res chain seq x y z
N TYR A 1 -17.90 15.57 14.14
CA TYR A 1 -17.31 14.66 15.14
C TYR A 1 -18.07 14.75 16.47
N PRO A 2 -18.15 13.65 17.26
CA PRO A 2 -18.70 13.70 18.61
C PRO A 2 -17.92 14.69 19.47
N VAL A 3 -18.64 15.44 20.31
CA VAL A 3 -18.03 16.39 21.25
C VAL A 3 -18.21 15.85 22.67
N MET A 4 -17.12 15.88 23.43
CA MET A 4 -17.13 15.51 24.85
C MET A 4 -17.01 16.77 25.69
N HIS A 5 -17.93 16.91 26.66
CA HIS A 5 -17.87 17.97 27.65
C HIS A 5 -17.29 17.41 28.95
N SER A 6 -16.20 18.03 29.44
CA SER A 6 -15.58 17.63 30.72
C SER A 6 -16.18 18.48 31.83
N GLU A 7 -16.78 17.85 32.84
CA GLU A 7 -17.33 18.52 34.03
C GLU A 7 -16.29 18.71 35.13
N ALA A 8 -15.29 17.83 35.20
CA ALA A 8 -14.23 17.89 36.20
C ALA A 8 -12.94 17.25 35.69
N ILE A 9 -11.80 17.85 36.03
CA ILE A 9 -10.47 17.30 35.78
C ILE A 9 -9.74 17.17 37.11
N THR A 10 -9.34 15.96 37.47
CA THR A 10 -8.52 15.66 38.64
C THR A 10 -7.11 15.29 38.21
N HIS A 11 -6.10 15.84 38.88
CA HIS A 11 -4.71 15.55 38.60
C HIS A 11 -3.85 15.66 39.84
N ARG A 12 -2.64 15.08 39.81
CA ARG A 12 -1.63 15.32 40.85
C ARG A 12 -1.18 16.79 40.81
N LYS A 13 -0.69 17.30 41.94
CA LYS A 13 -0.16 18.68 42.01
C LYS A 13 1.03 18.87 41.06
N ASP A 14 1.81 17.80 40.86
CA ASP A 14 3.01 17.74 40.02
C ASP A 14 2.76 16.80 38.82
N ALA A 15 1.63 16.97 38.13
CA ALA A 15 1.23 16.13 37.02
C ALA A 15 2.25 16.20 35.87
N VAL A 16 2.63 15.02 35.35
CA VAL A 16 3.42 14.84 34.14
C VAL A 16 2.52 14.24 33.07
N VAL A 17 2.41 14.89 31.95
CA VAL A 17 1.62 14.42 30.80
C VAL A 17 2.58 13.92 29.73
N PRO A 18 2.60 12.63 29.42
CA PRO A 18 3.33 12.13 28.26
C PRO A 18 2.65 12.63 26.99
N MET A 19 3.43 13.18 26.09
CA MET A 19 2.94 13.68 24.80
C MET A 19 3.86 13.20 23.69
N THR A 20 3.28 12.88 22.54
CA THR A 20 4.01 12.71 21.29
C THR A 20 3.77 13.94 20.41
N ILE A 21 4.78 14.35 19.67
CA ILE A 21 4.67 15.41 18.68
C ILE A 21 4.80 14.72 17.32
N VAL A 22 3.73 14.74 16.54
CA VAL A 22 3.73 14.22 15.18
C VAL A 22 4.65 15.07 14.32
N GLY A 23 5.54 14.43 13.60
CA GLY A 23 6.57 15.11 12.80
C GLY A 23 6.82 14.43 11.46
N VAL A 24 8.04 14.59 10.96
CA VAL A 24 8.48 13.90 9.73
C VAL A 24 8.63 12.41 10.00
N PRO A 25 8.15 11.51 9.11
CA PRO A 25 8.37 10.05 9.26
C PRO A 25 9.87 9.69 9.30
N PRO A 26 10.26 8.64 10.04
CA PRO A 26 9.41 7.74 10.82
C PRO A 26 8.96 8.39 12.15
N MET A 27 7.69 8.20 12.47
CA MET A 27 7.08 8.69 13.71
C MET A 27 6.37 7.54 14.44
N GLU A 28 5.78 7.83 15.62
CA GLU A 28 5.13 6.82 16.47
C GLU A 28 4.08 6.00 15.74
N ASP A 29 3.37 6.60 14.78
CA ASP A 29 2.31 5.94 14.01
C ASP A 29 2.81 4.73 13.22
N GLY A 30 4.05 4.72 12.77
CA GLY A 30 4.65 3.59 12.10
C GLY A 30 4.79 2.37 13.01
N TYR A 31 5.33 2.58 14.20
CA TYR A 31 5.49 1.51 15.20
C TYR A 31 4.15 1.06 15.76
N LEU A 32 3.21 1.98 15.97
CA LEU A 32 1.84 1.66 16.39
C LEU A 32 1.11 0.90 15.28
N GLY A 33 1.27 1.29 14.03
CA GLY A 33 0.67 0.63 12.86
C GLY A 33 1.14 -0.82 12.71
N GLU A 34 2.44 -1.08 12.90
CA GLU A 34 2.98 -2.44 12.88
C GLU A 34 2.41 -3.30 14.03
N ALA A 35 2.45 -2.77 15.26
CA ALA A 35 1.91 -3.46 16.44
C ALA A 35 0.40 -3.71 16.33
N ILE A 36 -0.35 -2.76 15.79
CA ILE A 36 -1.79 -2.89 15.55
C ILE A 36 -2.03 -3.95 14.46
N GLY A 37 -1.27 -3.95 13.38
CA GLY A 37 -1.36 -4.95 12.32
C GLY A 37 -1.22 -6.37 12.86
N ASP A 38 -0.21 -6.63 13.67
CA ASP A 38 0.04 -7.93 14.30
C ASP A 38 -1.07 -8.30 15.31
N ALA A 39 -1.56 -7.34 16.11
CA ALA A 39 -2.62 -7.57 17.09
C ALA A 39 -3.99 -7.82 16.44
N PHE A 40 -4.30 -7.16 15.31
CA PHE A 40 -5.58 -7.30 14.62
C PHE A 40 -5.63 -8.46 13.63
N LEU A 41 -4.49 -9.02 13.22
CA LEU A 41 -4.45 -10.14 12.29
C LEU A 41 -5.34 -11.32 12.73
N PRO A 42 -5.35 -11.78 14.01
CA PRO A 42 -6.26 -12.84 14.45
C PRO A 42 -7.74 -12.47 14.32
N VAL A 43 -8.09 -11.19 14.52
CA VAL A 43 -9.47 -10.70 14.37
C VAL A 43 -9.90 -10.74 12.90
N LEU A 44 -9.01 -10.33 11.99
CA LEU A 44 -9.25 -10.44 10.55
C LEU A 44 -9.38 -11.90 10.11
N GLN A 45 -8.56 -12.80 10.66
CA GLN A 45 -8.60 -14.24 10.38
C GLN A 45 -9.88 -14.90 10.85
N PHE A 46 -10.57 -14.34 11.84
CA PHE A 46 -11.88 -14.86 12.25
C PHE A 46 -12.92 -14.70 11.12
N GLN A 47 -12.88 -13.60 10.38
CA GLN A 47 -13.79 -13.34 9.26
C GLN A 47 -13.21 -13.84 7.91
N HIS A 48 -11.91 -13.71 7.73
CA HIS A 48 -11.16 -14.04 6.53
C HIS A 48 -10.09 -15.11 6.83
N ARG A 49 -10.52 -16.36 6.98
CA ARG A 49 -9.65 -17.50 7.36
C ARG A 49 -8.54 -17.82 6.37
N ASP A 50 -8.62 -17.27 5.19
CA ASP A 50 -7.64 -17.38 4.12
C ASP A 50 -6.51 -16.36 4.23
N VAL A 51 -6.65 -15.32 5.05
CA VAL A 51 -5.58 -14.36 5.35
C VAL A 51 -4.56 -15.00 6.30
N LEU A 52 -3.29 -15.01 5.89
CA LEU A 52 -2.19 -15.57 6.68
C LEU A 52 -1.25 -14.50 7.23
N GLY A 53 -1.14 -13.38 6.54
CA GLY A 53 -0.31 -12.24 6.92
C GLY A 53 -0.90 -10.93 6.43
N LEU A 54 -0.59 -9.86 7.14
CA LEU A 54 -0.96 -8.49 6.80
C LEU A 54 0.21 -7.58 7.15
N PHE A 55 0.55 -6.67 6.24
CA PHE A 55 1.52 -5.63 6.48
C PHE A 55 1.05 -4.29 5.92
N LEU A 56 1.26 -3.25 6.68
CA LEU A 56 0.92 -1.86 6.36
C LEU A 56 2.23 -1.07 6.35
N PRO A 57 2.86 -0.85 5.19
CA PRO A 57 4.15 -0.18 5.09
C PRO A 57 4.11 1.25 5.64
N LEU A 58 5.11 1.60 6.47
CA LEU A 58 5.26 2.94 7.03
C LEU A 58 5.44 4.00 5.94
N GLU A 59 6.19 3.66 4.90
CA GLU A 59 6.51 4.54 3.76
C GLU A 59 5.27 5.01 3.01
N THR A 60 4.16 4.31 3.16
CA THR A 60 2.86 4.67 2.57
C THR A 60 1.91 5.33 3.58
N GLY A 61 2.44 5.77 4.73
CA GLY A 61 1.63 6.32 5.83
C GLY A 61 0.79 5.26 6.52
N PHE A 62 1.26 4.02 6.61
CA PHE A 62 0.71 2.81 7.25
C PHE A 62 -0.79 2.50 6.99
N HIS A 63 -1.59 3.46 6.56
CA HIS A 63 -3.04 3.30 6.31
C HIS A 63 -3.43 3.41 4.84
N ASN A 64 -2.49 3.67 3.91
CA ASN A 64 -2.82 3.81 2.49
C ASN A 64 -2.65 2.52 1.70
N LEU A 65 -1.68 1.67 2.06
CA LEU A 65 -1.37 0.42 1.39
C LEU A 65 -1.41 -0.74 2.37
N ALA A 66 -2.03 -1.84 1.98
CA ALA A 66 -1.91 -3.12 2.66
C ALA A 66 -1.37 -4.20 1.72
N ILE A 67 -0.43 -4.99 2.21
CA ILE A 67 0.05 -6.21 1.58
C ILE A 67 -0.54 -7.38 2.36
N VAL A 68 -1.27 -8.27 1.69
CA VAL A 68 -2.02 -9.36 2.30
C VAL A 68 -1.61 -10.69 1.71
N SER A 69 -1.05 -11.56 2.54
CA SER A 69 -0.79 -12.95 2.18
C SER A 69 -2.07 -13.79 2.34
N SER A 70 -2.47 -14.48 1.29
CA SER A 70 -3.74 -15.22 1.23
C SER A 70 -3.57 -16.63 0.68
N LYS A 71 -4.10 -17.62 1.40
CA LYS A 71 -4.15 -19.02 0.95
C LYS A 71 -5.41 -19.27 0.14
N LYS A 72 -5.23 -19.64 -1.13
CA LYS A 72 -6.33 -19.94 -2.03
C LYS A 72 -6.74 -21.40 -2.04
N ARG A 73 -8.03 -21.65 -2.22
CA ARG A 73 -8.66 -22.98 -2.42
C ARG A 73 -9.45 -23.06 -3.73
N TYR A 74 -9.76 -21.90 -4.33
CA TYR A 74 -10.51 -21.77 -5.58
C TYR A 74 -10.03 -20.56 -6.37
N PRO A 75 -10.28 -20.51 -7.68
CA PRO A 75 -9.88 -19.40 -8.53
C PRO A 75 -10.40 -18.05 -8.02
N ARG A 76 -9.59 -17.01 -8.16
CA ARG A 76 -9.93 -15.60 -7.79
C ARG A 76 -10.16 -15.37 -6.28
N GLN A 77 -9.79 -16.31 -5.42
CA GLN A 77 -9.98 -16.12 -3.98
C GLN A 77 -9.13 -14.97 -3.43
N GLY A 78 -7.91 -14.75 -3.92
CA GLY A 78 -7.09 -13.59 -3.52
C GLY A 78 -7.84 -12.27 -3.74
N ARG A 79 -8.43 -12.12 -4.92
CA ARG A 79 -9.27 -10.96 -5.25
C ARG A 79 -10.49 -10.81 -4.34
N LYS A 80 -11.22 -11.91 -4.10
CA LYS A 80 -12.37 -11.94 -3.16
C LYS A 80 -11.96 -11.49 -1.77
N THR A 81 -10.81 -11.97 -1.27
CA THR A 81 -10.29 -11.65 0.05
C THR A 81 -9.92 -10.18 0.15
N ALA A 82 -9.18 -9.65 -0.84
CA ALA A 82 -8.82 -8.24 -0.90
C ALA A 82 -10.06 -7.32 -0.95
N LEU A 83 -11.07 -7.65 -1.76
CA LEU A 83 -12.35 -6.91 -1.80
C LEU A 83 -13.09 -6.96 -0.46
N GLY A 84 -13.09 -8.13 0.20
CA GLY A 84 -13.71 -8.28 1.52
C GLY A 84 -13.03 -7.40 2.59
N LEU A 85 -11.71 -7.30 2.54
CA LEU A 85 -10.95 -6.45 3.45
C LEU A 85 -11.19 -4.95 3.16
N LEU A 86 -11.23 -4.54 1.90
CA LEU A 86 -11.54 -3.15 1.51
C LEU A 86 -12.96 -2.69 1.93
N GLY A 87 -13.82 -3.61 2.29
CA GLY A 87 -15.16 -3.33 2.82
C GLY A 87 -15.31 -3.54 4.33
N ALA A 88 -14.22 -3.89 5.05
CA ALA A 88 -14.33 -4.33 6.45
C ALA A 88 -13.56 -3.44 7.42
N GLY A 89 -14.24 -2.98 8.49
CA GLY A 89 -13.61 -2.29 9.62
C GLY A 89 -12.71 -1.12 9.19
N GLN A 90 -11.53 -1.01 9.80
CA GLN A 90 -10.55 0.03 9.48
C GLN A 90 -9.90 -0.16 8.10
N MET A 91 -9.89 -1.38 7.56
CA MET A 91 -9.35 -1.68 6.24
C MET A 91 -10.15 -0.99 5.11
N MET A 92 -11.37 -0.54 5.39
CA MET A 92 -12.17 0.22 4.42
C MET A 92 -11.56 1.58 4.06
N PHE A 93 -10.61 2.08 4.84
CA PHE A 93 -9.93 3.36 4.58
C PHE A 93 -8.69 3.24 3.68
N LEU A 94 -8.21 2.03 3.42
CA LEU A 94 -7.08 1.79 2.51
C LEU A 94 -7.34 2.38 1.11
N LYS A 95 -6.28 2.88 0.49
CA LYS A 95 -6.27 3.28 -0.93
C LYS A 95 -5.90 2.10 -1.83
N THR A 96 -4.92 1.32 -1.41
CA THR A 96 -4.40 0.21 -2.20
C THR A 96 -4.32 -1.06 -1.37
N ILE A 97 -4.65 -2.19 -1.98
CA ILE A 97 -4.43 -3.50 -1.40
C ILE A 97 -3.78 -4.43 -2.41
N VAL A 98 -2.73 -5.12 -2.01
CA VAL A 98 -2.03 -6.12 -2.81
C VAL A 98 -2.20 -7.49 -2.17
N ALA A 99 -2.81 -8.42 -2.89
CA ALA A 99 -2.90 -9.82 -2.46
C ALA A 99 -1.72 -10.61 -3.02
N VAL A 100 -0.99 -11.32 -2.15
CA VAL A 100 0.14 -12.19 -2.53
C VAL A 100 -0.08 -13.63 -2.05
N ASP A 101 0.68 -14.58 -2.61
CA ASP A 101 0.65 -15.97 -2.17
C ASP A 101 1.35 -16.16 -0.80
N PRO A 102 1.07 -17.27 -0.08
CA PRO A 102 1.63 -17.55 1.25
C PRO A 102 3.16 -17.66 1.32
N ASN A 103 3.81 -17.91 0.19
CA ASN A 103 5.28 -18.02 0.12
C ASN A 103 5.99 -16.68 0.00
N HIS A 104 5.26 -15.58 -0.08
CA HIS A 104 5.81 -14.23 -0.06
C HIS A 104 5.79 -13.67 1.36
N ASP A 105 6.93 -13.15 1.82
CA ASP A 105 6.98 -12.38 3.05
C ASP A 105 6.34 -11.01 2.80
N VAL A 106 5.25 -10.72 3.53
CA VAL A 106 4.51 -9.46 3.38
C VAL A 106 5.32 -8.24 3.83
N LYS A 107 6.35 -8.44 4.67
CA LYS A 107 7.24 -7.38 5.16
C LYS A 107 8.48 -7.19 4.29
N ASP A 108 8.71 -8.04 3.30
CA ASP A 108 9.83 -7.96 2.36
C ASP A 108 9.40 -7.28 1.05
N LEU A 109 9.88 -6.06 0.84
CA LEU A 109 9.58 -5.27 -0.36
C LEU A 109 10.10 -5.95 -1.64
N GLU A 110 11.27 -6.61 -1.60
CA GLU A 110 11.80 -7.31 -2.77
C GLU A 110 10.89 -8.48 -3.16
N SER A 111 10.41 -9.24 -2.17
CA SER A 111 9.44 -10.32 -2.39
C SER A 111 8.13 -9.80 -3.00
N LEU A 112 7.65 -8.62 -2.56
CA LEU A 112 6.50 -7.95 -3.15
C LEU A 112 6.73 -7.56 -4.61
N LEU A 113 7.87 -6.93 -4.89
CA LEU A 113 8.23 -6.50 -6.25
C LEU A 113 8.36 -7.70 -7.19
N ASP A 114 8.91 -8.83 -6.71
CA ASP A 114 8.96 -10.08 -7.48
C ASP A 114 7.56 -10.64 -7.80
N ALA A 115 6.63 -10.58 -6.84
CA ALA A 115 5.26 -10.99 -7.05
C ALA A 115 4.55 -10.12 -8.08
N LEU A 116 4.71 -8.81 -7.99
CA LEU A 116 4.12 -7.85 -8.92
C LEU A 116 4.67 -8.04 -10.34
N ASP A 117 5.99 -8.17 -10.48
CA ASP A 117 6.64 -8.32 -11.79
C ASP A 117 6.30 -9.63 -12.49
N SER A 118 6.26 -10.74 -11.73
CA SER A 118 6.13 -12.08 -12.30
C SER A 118 4.69 -12.59 -12.44
N LYS A 119 3.72 -12.02 -11.73
CA LYS A 119 2.38 -12.60 -11.60
C LYS A 119 1.24 -11.69 -12.05
N VAL A 120 1.45 -10.37 -12.02
CA VAL A 120 0.37 -9.40 -12.30
C VAL A 120 0.24 -9.16 -13.80
N ASP A 121 -0.97 -9.32 -14.29
CA ASP A 121 -1.38 -8.78 -15.58
C ASP A 121 -2.29 -7.59 -15.33
N ILE A 122 -1.82 -6.41 -15.72
CA ILE A 122 -2.52 -5.13 -15.49
C ILE A 122 -3.94 -5.17 -16.05
N SER A 123 -4.16 -5.84 -17.19
CA SER A 123 -5.48 -5.90 -17.83
C SER A 123 -6.50 -6.75 -17.07
N GLU A 124 -6.03 -7.64 -16.18
CA GLU A 124 -6.87 -8.63 -15.53
C GLU A 124 -6.82 -8.58 -13.99
N ASP A 125 -5.63 -8.26 -13.44
CA ASP A 125 -5.37 -8.41 -12.00
C ASP A 125 -5.37 -7.08 -11.25
N LEU A 126 -5.55 -5.97 -12.00
CA LEU A 126 -5.67 -4.64 -11.46
C LEU A 126 -7.13 -4.19 -11.51
N ILE A 127 -7.71 -3.83 -10.36
CA ILE A 127 -9.10 -3.38 -10.25
C ILE A 127 -9.13 -2.02 -9.58
N VAL A 128 -9.70 -1.04 -10.27
CA VAL A 128 -9.98 0.28 -9.72
C VAL A 128 -11.43 0.33 -9.25
N LEU A 129 -11.63 0.76 -8.02
CA LEU A 129 -12.95 0.97 -7.41
C LEU A 129 -13.14 2.48 -7.21
N PRO A 130 -13.89 3.15 -8.08
CA PRO A 130 -14.04 4.60 -8.01
C PRO A 130 -14.96 5.04 -6.88
N GLY A 131 -14.70 6.22 -6.30
CA GLY A 131 -15.61 6.91 -5.39
C GLY A 131 -15.87 6.18 -4.07
N MET A 132 -14.85 5.57 -3.48
CA MET A 132 -14.96 4.80 -2.24
C MET A 132 -14.63 5.67 -1.01
N VAL A 133 -15.07 5.20 0.15
CA VAL A 133 -14.74 5.82 1.45
C VAL A 133 -13.25 5.95 1.66
N ALA A 134 -12.80 7.13 2.08
CA ALA A 134 -11.40 7.46 2.39
C ALA A 134 -11.20 7.78 3.87
N ASP A 135 -9.95 7.67 4.33
CA ASP A 135 -9.54 8.23 5.61
C ASP A 135 -9.52 9.77 5.54
N SER A 136 -9.89 10.42 6.65
CA SER A 136 -9.79 11.88 6.77
C SER A 136 -8.35 12.40 6.71
N LEU A 137 -7.36 11.54 6.94
CA LEU A 137 -5.92 11.85 6.77
C LEU A 137 -5.46 11.76 5.31
N ALA A 138 -6.32 11.31 4.39
CA ALA A 138 -5.99 11.20 2.97
C ALA A 138 -6.13 12.56 2.24
N HIS A 139 -5.24 13.49 2.53
CA HIS A 139 -5.30 14.88 2.02
C HIS A 139 -5.16 14.99 0.50
N ALA A 140 -4.67 13.96 -0.17
CA ALA A 140 -4.55 13.93 -1.63
C ALA A 140 -5.88 13.55 -2.35
N SER A 141 -6.97 13.41 -1.61
CA SER A 141 -8.28 13.11 -2.20
C SER A 141 -8.91 14.36 -2.81
N PRO A 142 -9.57 14.26 -3.98
CA PRO A 142 -10.24 15.40 -4.62
C PRO A 142 -11.47 15.87 -3.84
N TRP A 143 -12.06 15.01 -3.03
CA TRP A 143 -13.18 15.28 -2.13
C TRP A 143 -12.89 14.78 -0.72
N ASP A 144 -13.48 15.42 0.28
CA ASP A 144 -13.34 14.99 1.66
C ASP A 144 -13.87 13.56 1.86
N ASN A 145 -13.02 12.69 2.41
CA ASN A 145 -13.33 11.29 2.74
C ASN A 145 -13.78 10.41 1.56
N ILE A 146 -13.42 10.78 0.33
CA ILE A 146 -13.71 10.00 -0.88
C ILE A 146 -12.47 9.93 -1.76
N HIS A 147 -12.06 8.72 -2.15
CA HIS A 147 -11.03 8.47 -3.16
C HIS A 147 -11.28 7.17 -3.90
N ASP A 148 -10.59 6.96 -5.00
CA ASP A 148 -10.57 5.69 -5.69
C ASP A 148 -9.68 4.70 -4.95
N LYS A 149 -10.01 3.41 -5.05
CA LYS A 149 -9.20 2.33 -4.49
C LYS A 149 -8.60 1.47 -5.59
N LEU A 150 -7.41 0.96 -5.31
CA LEU A 150 -6.70 0.04 -6.18
C LEU A 150 -6.56 -1.31 -5.50
N LEU A 151 -7.00 -2.36 -6.18
CA LEU A 151 -6.74 -3.73 -5.80
C LEU A 151 -5.83 -4.37 -6.83
N ILE A 152 -4.77 -5.03 -6.37
CA ILE A 152 -3.83 -5.79 -7.19
C ILE A 152 -3.83 -7.24 -6.72
N ASP A 153 -4.21 -8.18 -7.59
CA ASP A 153 -4.16 -9.61 -7.31
C ASP A 153 -2.85 -10.21 -7.86
N ALA A 154 -1.81 -10.18 -7.02
CA ALA A 154 -0.50 -10.77 -7.33
C ALA A 154 -0.39 -12.24 -6.89
N THR A 155 -1.50 -12.95 -6.81
CA THR A 155 -1.51 -14.38 -6.46
C THR A 155 -1.39 -15.25 -7.71
N THR A 156 -0.62 -16.33 -7.64
CA THR A 156 -0.47 -17.30 -8.74
C THR A 156 -1.83 -17.95 -9.08
N PRO A 157 -2.31 -17.92 -10.32
CA PRO A 157 -3.53 -18.63 -10.72
C PRO A 157 -3.46 -20.11 -10.38
N LEU A 158 -4.56 -20.68 -9.89
CA LEU A 158 -4.69 -22.10 -9.67
C LEU A 158 -4.84 -22.83 -11.03
N ASP A 159 -4.48 -24.11 -11.08
CA ASP A 159 -4.62 -24.91 -12.31
C ASP A 159 -6.09 -24.99 -12.80
N SER A 160 -7.05 -24.80 -11.88
CA SER A 160 -8.48 -24.72 -12.18
C SER A 160 -8.96 -23.31 -12.58
N ASP A 161 -8.08 -22.30 -12.61
CA ASP A 161 -8.45 -20.97 -13.09
C ASP A 161 -8.62 -21.00 -14.62
N PRO A 162 -9.77 -20.58 -15.16
CA PRO A 162 -10.02 -20.61 -16.61
C PRO A 162 -9.05 -19.74 -17.42
N ARG A 163 -8.34 -18.79 -16.77
CA ARG A 163 -7.30 -18.00 -17.43
C ARG A 163 -6.01 -18.78 -17.66
N GLY A 164 -5.80 -19.89 -16.93
CA GLY A 164 -4.55 -20.63 -16.94
C GLY A 164 -3.39 -19.89 -16.24
N ARG A 165 -2.24 -20.55 -16.20
CA ARG A 165 -0.98 -19.89 -15.81
C ARG A 165 -0.50 -19.03 -16.97
N ARG A 166 -0.15 -17.80 -16.67
CA ARG A 166 0.50 -16.92 -17.66
C ARG A 166 1.98 -17.19 -17.68
N GLU A 167 2.56 -17.10 -18.86
CA GLU A 167 4.01 -16.96 -18.97
C GLU A 167 4.40 -15.59 -18.43
N PRO A 168 5.49 -15.48 -17.64
CA PRO A 168 6.04 -14.21 -17.23
C PRO A 168 6.25 -13.32 -18.46
N LEU A 169 5.95 -12.03 -18.33
CA LEU A 169 6.21 -11.06 -19.39
C LEU A 169 7.70 -11.14 -19.74
N LYS A 170 8.01 -11.46 -20.99
CA LYS A 170 9.37 -11.43 -21.50
C LYS A 170 9.75 -9.96 -21.68
N GLY A 171 10.53 -9.44 -20.75
CA GLY A 171 11.17 -8.13 -20.76
C GLY A 171 10.52 -7.03 -21.62
N CYS A 172 10.40 -5.87 -21.06
CA CYS A 172 9.90 -4.71 -21.80
C CYS A 172 10.97 -4.18 -22.77
N PRO A 173 10.60 -3.75 -23.98
CA PRO A 173 11.55 -3.19 -24.91
C PRO A 173 12.18 -1.89 -24.37
N GLU A 174 13.49 -1.71 -24.50
CA GLU A 174 14.21 -0.45 -24.20
C GLU A 174 13.55 0.78 -24.87
N SER A 175 12.84 0.56 -25.98
CA SER A 175 12.06 1.60 -26.66
C SER A 175 10.99 2.27 -25.79
N LEU A 176 10.50 1.61 -24.73
CA LEU A 176 9.54 2.20 -23.79
C LEU A 176 10.18 3.22 -22.85
N GLU A 177 11.43 3.00 -22.41
CA GLU A 177 12.17 4.00 -21.63
C GLU A 177 12.36 5.28 -22.43
N VAL A 178 12.75 5.16 -23.72
CA VAL A 178 12.91 6.28 -24.63
C VAL A 178 11.57 6.99 -24.88
N SER A 179 10.49 6.23 -25.09
CA SER A 179 9.16 6.79 -25.31
C SER A 179 8.65 7.53 -24.08
N ALA A 180 8.84 6.95 -22.88
CA ALA A 180 8.44 7.57 -21.63
C ALA A 180 9.24 8.85 -21.35
N SER A 181 10.55 8.84 -21.61
CA SER A 181 11.42 10.01 -21.44
C SER A 181 11.10 11.16 -22.43
N GLY A 182 10.34 10.88 -23.50
CA GLY A 182 9.85 11.90 -24.44
C GLY A 182 8.55 12.59 -24.02
N ILE A 183 7.95 12.19 -22.89
CA ILE A 183 6.71 12.79 -22.37
C ILE A 183 7.06 14.08 -21.61
N ASP A 184 6.31 15.15 -21.84
CA ASP A 184 6.51 16.43 -21.15
C ASP A 184 6.31 16.24 -19.63
N GLY A 185 7.23 16.79 -18.83
CA GLY A 185 7.26 16.64 -17.38
C GLY A 185 7.97 15.37 -16.87
N VAL A 186 8.40 14.45 -17.76
CA VAL A 186 9.22 13.30 -17.38
C VAL A 186 10.69 13.67 -17.40
N ILE A 187 11.37 13.51 -16.26
CA ILE A 187 12.81 13.75 -16.11
C ILE A 187 13.60 12.50 -16.53
N GLN A 188 13.16 11.34 -16.08
CA GLN A 188 13.81 10.06 -16.30
C GLN A 188 12.79 8.93 -16.32
N ALA A 189 13.02 7.92 -17.13
CA ALA A 189 12.31 6.67 -17.11
C ALA A 189 13.32 5.52 -17.18
N ARG A 190 13.16 4.50 -16.33
CA ARG A 190 14.01 3.31 -16.32
C ARG A 190 13.24 2.08 -15.88
N PHE A 191 13.59 0.92 -16.38
CA PHE A 191 13.07 -0.34 -15.86
C PHE A 191 13.72 -0.67 -14.53
N LEU A 192 12.88 -0.89 -13.53
CA LEU A 192 13.32 -1.45 -12.25
C LEU A 192 13.39 -2.98 -12.35
N ARG A 193 12.42 -3.58 -13.05
CA ARG A 193 12.28 -5.02 -13.29
C ARG A 193 11.78 -5.25 -14.72
N SER A 194 11.57 -6.50 -15.12
CA SER A 194 11.19 -6.85 -16.50
C SER A 194 9.88 -6.21 -16.98
N SER A 195 8.95 -5.91 -16.07
CA SER A 195 7.66 -5.30 -16.38
C SER A 195 7.37 -3.99 -15.63
N MET A 196 8.30 -3.53 -14.80
CA MET A 196 8.13 -2.34 -13.96
C MET A 196 8.97 -1.17 -14.48
N LEU A 197 8.31 -0.16 -15.04
CA LEU A 197 8.91 1.10 -15.45
C LEU A 197 8.75 2.13 -14.31
N VAL A 198 9.86 2.64 -13.81
CA VAL A 198 9.90 3.77 -12.88
C VAL A 198 10.09 5.05 -13.67
N VAL A 199 9.21 6.00 -13.45
CA VAL A 199 9.22 7.30 -14.11
C VAL A 199 9.41 8.40 -13.07
N THR A 200 10.47 9.19 -13.22
CA THR A 200 10.70 10.38 -12.42
C THR A 200 10.08 11.58 -13.14
N THR A 201 9.19 12.28 -12.46
CA THR A 201 8.48 13.45 -13.01
C THR A 201 8.85 14.71 -12.25
N LYS A 202 8.79 15.86 -12.96
CA LYS A 202 8.93 17.17 -12.32
C LYS A 202 7.64 17.53 -11.59
N ILE A 203 7.78 17.92 -10.32
CA ILE A 203 6.66 18.46 -9.54
C ILE A 203 6.80 19.99 -9.56
N GLU A 204 5.78 20.70 -10.05
CA GLU A 204 5.78 22.17 -9.99
C GLU A 204 5.75 22.64 -8.53
N GLY A 205 6.78 23.42 -8.13
CA GLY A 205 6.93 23.93 -6.77
C GLY A 205 7.51 22.94 -5.75
N GLY A 206 7.93 21.74 -6.17
CA GLY A 206 8.67 20.81 -5.33
C GLY A 206 10.18 21.05 -5.33
N PRO A 207 10.93 20.53 -4.31
CA PRO A 207 12.39 20.60 -4.30
C PRO A 207 12.96 19.90 -5.54
N SER A 208 14.11 20.38 -6.02
CA SER A 208 14.80 19.74 -7.13
C SER A 208 15.30 18.35 -6.73
N PRO A 209 15.45 17.37 -7.66
CA PRO A 209 16.02 16.06 -7.36
C PRO A 209 17.41 16.12 -6.73
N GLU A 210 18.16 17.19 -6.97
CA GLU A 210 19.50 17.42 -6.42
C GLU A 210 19.46 17.83 -4.94
N GLU A 211 18.42 18.55 -4.49
CA GLU A 211 18.23 18.95 -3.09
C GLU A 211 17.89 17.76 -2.17
N ASN A 212 17.27 16.69 -2.71
CA ASN A 212 16.93 15.49 -1.94
C ASN A 212 18.13 14.53 -1.72
N VAL A 213 19.24 14.70 -2.44
CA VAL A 213 20.42 13.83 -2.31
C VAL A 213 21.34 14.34 -1.19
N GLU A 214 21.41 15.64 -0.96
CA GLU A 214 22.28 16.23 0.04
C GLU A 214 21.80 16.01 1.48
N GLU A 215 20.50 15.87 1.74
CA GLU A 215 19.97 15.63 3.09
C GLU A 215 20.23 14.20 3.62
N ASN A 216 20.48 13.22 2.75
CA ASN A 216 20.71 11.84 3.16
C ASN A 216 22.18 11.53 3.47
N ASP A 217 23.12 12.40 3.12
CA ASP A 217 24.57 12.19 3.37
C ASP A 217 25.07 12.84 4.69
N GLU A 218 24.25 13.62 5.40
CA GLU A 218 24.63 14.26 6.67
C GLU A 218 24.21 13.46 7.92
N GLU A 219 23.47 12.35 7.82
CA GLU A 219 23.11 11.48 8.95
C GLU A 219 23.82 10.10 8.89
N GLY A 220 25.11 10.11 8.60
CA GLY A 220 25.99 8.94 8.64
C GLY A 220 26.81 8.83 9.93
#